data_2d5aacdbb9ed1a92dc04aa2e9b9be7b1
#
_entry.id   2d5aacdbb9ed1a92dc04aa2e9b9be7b1
#
_cell.length_a   1.000
_cell.length_b   1.000
_cell.length_c   1.000
_cell.angle_alpha   90.00
_cell.angle_beta   90.00
_cell.angle_gamma   90.00
#
_symmetry.space_group_name_H-M   'P 1'
#
loop_
_entity.id
_entity.type
_entity.pdbx_description
1 polymer ?
#
loop_
_entity_poly.entity_id
_entity_poly.type
_entity_poly.pdbx_seq_one_letter_code
_entity_poly.pdbx_strand_id
1 'polypeptide(L)'
;MNIYVALAFATIFSFAIAFLLGFVLIPWLRKLKFGQTILEDGPIWHKSKQGTPVMGGLMFIISTIVTVIVVLLTDYFMGGNLFAGETIVPNQLKVKLVAGILLALGFGLVGFADDYIKVVKKRNLGLTITQKTVAQLAIIFSYLASLYFNGLTFMKIPFVGSVDLKWFFWIFGLCVIYGAVNAVNFTDGIDGLCASVTSVTAIAFCIAALMVKFTGISILAAALAGGCLGYLIWNYYPSKVMMGDTGSMFLGGMVVALAYAIDCPLILVLFGIIYVIEAMSDVLQIGYFKATHGKRIFKMAPIHHHFEMCGWKERKIVTIFSLVNMLGCAIGLAIYYFGIAK
;
A
#
# COMPACT_ATOMS: atom_id res chain seq x y z
N MET A 1 -17.47 -18.39 -11.94
CA MET A 1 -17.02 -17.39 -12.98
C MET A 1 -15.60 -17.74 -13.43
N ASN A 2 -15.24 -17.52 -14.73
CA ASN A 2 -13.85 -17.74 -15.18
C ASN A 2 -12.93 -16.74 -14.48
N ILE A 3 -11.77 -17.19 -13.97
CA ILE A 3 -10.86 -16.36 -13.18
C ILE A 3 -10.33 -15.14 -13.97
N TYR A 4 -9.99 -15.34 -15.24
CA TYR A 4 -9.47 -14.23 -16.06
C TYR A 4 -10.52 -13.15 -16.31
N VAL A 5 -11.80 -13.55 -16.47
CA VAL A 5 -12.93 -12.62 -16.57
C VAL A 5 -13.14 -11.90 -15.24
N ALA A 6 -13.04 -12.61 -14.12
CA ALA A 6 -13.15 -12.01 -12.78
C ALA A 6 -12.06 -10.96 -12.52
N LEU A 7 -10.81 -11.25 -12.90
CA LEU A 7 -9.69 -10.32 -12.75
C LEU A 7 -9.83 -9.09 -13.64
N ALA A 8 -10.17 -9.28 -14.91
CA ALA A 8 -10.41 -8.17 -15.83
C ALA A 8 -11.56 -7.28 -15.34
N PHE A 9 -12.66 -7.90 -14.92
CA PHE A 9 -13.79 -7.18 -14.34
C PHE A 9 -13.38 -6.43 -13.06
N ALA A 10 -12.67 -7.08 -12.14
CA ALA A 10 -12.23 -6.46 -10.88
C ALA A 10 -11.33 -5.24 -11.16
N THR A 11 -10.38 -5.35 -12.09
CA THR A 11 -9.48 -4.24 -12.44
C THR A 11 -10.26 -3.09 -13.07
N ILE A 12 -11.08 -3.35 -14.09
CA ILE A 12 -11.81 -2.32 -14.83
C ILE A 12 -12.87 -1.66 -13.96
N PHE A 13 -13.61 -2.45 -13.17
CA PHE A 13 -14.68 -1.95 -12.32
C PHE A 13 -14.12 -1.09 -11.17
N SER A 14 -13.04 -1.52 -10.51
CA SER A 14 -12.36 -0.73 -9.48
C SER A 14 -11.78 0.57 -10.07
N PHE A 15 -11.15 0.50 -11.25
CA PHE A 15 -10.68 1.68 -11.97
C PHE A 15 -11.83 2.66 -12.23
N ALA A 16 -12.95 2.18 -12.78
CA ALA A 16 -14.09 3.02 -13.10
C ALA A 16 -14.68 3.70 -11.86
N ILE A 17 -14.85 2.95 -10.75
CA ILE A 17 -15.35 3.52 -9.49
C ILE A 17 -14.38 4.60 -8.98
N ALA A 18 -13.08 4.31 -8.89
CA ALA A 18 -12.09 5.28 -8.40
C ALA A 18 -12.06 6.55 -9.26
N PHE A 19 -12.12 6.39 -10.59
CA PHE A 19 -12.19 7.50 -11.54
C PHE A 19 -13.46 8.34 -11.35
N LEU A 20 -14.63 7.71 -11.30
CA LEU A 20 -15.92 8.40 -11.15
C LEU A 20 -16.05 9.09 -9.77
N LEU A 21 -15.54 8.47 -8.71
CA LEU A 21 -15.51 9.10 -7.39
C LEU A 21 -14.74 10.41 -7.38
N GLY A 22 -13.75 10.58 -8.24
CA GLY A 22 -13.02 11.84 -8.35
C GLY A 22 -13.90 13.05 -8.68
N PHE A 23 -14.91 12.88 -9.52
CA PHE A 23 -15.86 13.96 -9.85
C PHE A 23 -16.73 14.39 -8.67
N VAL A 24 -16.93 13.51 -7.70
CA VAL A 24 -17.77 13.77 -6.51
C VAL A 24 -16.91 14.18 -5.32
N LEU A 25 -15.88 13.41 -5.01
CA LEU A 25 -15.06 13.59 -3.81
C LEU A 25 -14.19 14.85 -3.88
N ILE A 26 -13.58 15.17 -5.02
CA ILE A 26 -12.72 16.36 -5.13
C ILE A 26 -13.48 17.66 -4.86
N PRO A 27 -14.64 17.94 -5.51
CA PRO A 27 -15.42 19.12 -5.18
C PRO A 27 -15.93 19.13 -3.74
N TRP A 28 -16.31 17.98 -3.19
CA TRP A 28 -16.76 17.85 -1.81
C TRP A 28 -15.64 18.18 -0.82
N LEU A 29 -14.45 17.61 -0.99
CA LEU A 29 -13.28 17.88 -0.15
C LEU A 29 -12.87 19.37 -0.22
N ARG A 30 -12.96 19.99 -1.41
CA ARG A 30 -12.71 21.43 -1.58
C ARG A 30 -13.70 22.29 -0.81
N LYS A 31 -15.00 21.95 -0.83
CA LYS A 31 -16.04 22.66 -0.04
C LYS A 31 -15.78 22.59 1.46
N LEU A 32 -15.29 21.45 1.94
CA LEU A 32 -14.93 21.26 3.35
C LEU A 32 -13.62 21.96 3.74
N LYS A 33 -12.91 22.58 2.76
CA LYS A 33 -11.59 23.20 2.95
C LYS A 33 -10.54 22.20 3.49
N PHE A 34 -10.63 20.93 3.07
CA PHE A 34 -9.67 19.88 3.36
C PHE A 34 -8.41 20.05 2.49
N GLY A 35 -7.74 21.19 2.56
CA GLY A 35 -6.56 21.50 1.77
C GLY A 35 -5.28 21.22 2.55
N GLN A 36 -4.25 20.74 1.82
CA GLN A 36 -2.93 20.54 2.39
C GLN A 36 -2.33 21.85 2.84
N THR A 37 -1.78 21.86 4.06
CA THR A 37 -0.95 22.96 4.57
C THR A 37 0.52 22.53 4.42
N ILE A 38 1.30 23.29 3.66
CA ILE A 38 2.69 22.96 3.39
C ILE A 38 3.57 23.53 4.51
N LEU A 39 4.49 22.71 5.01
CA LEU A 39 5.47 23.12 6.01
C LEU A 39 6.49 24.12 5.39
N GLU A 40 6.91 25.12 6.16
CA GLU A 40 7.87 26.15 5.71
C GLU A 40 9.24 25.54 5.38
N ASP A 41 9.60 24.42 6.02
CA ASP A 41 10.86 23.68 5.82
C ASP A 41 10.87 22.80 4.57
N GLY A 42 9.74 22.67 3.86
CA GLY A 42 9.62 21.89 2.63
C GLY A 42 10.20 22.60 1.40
N PRO A 43 10.36 21.86 0.26
CA PRO A 43 10.82 22.47 -0.98
C PRO A 43 9.93 23.64 -1.42
N ILE A 44 10.54 24.76 -1.79
CA ILE A 44 9.82 26.02 -2.09
C ILE A 44 8.77 25.86 -3.18
N TRP A 45 9.01 24.97 -4.16
CA TRP A 45 8.09 24.69 -5.27
C TRP A 45 6.83 23.93 -4.85
N HIS A 46 6.83 23.27 -3.69
CA HIS A 46 5.63 22.65 -3.14
C HIS A 46 4.58 23.67 -2.66
N LYS A 47 4.96 24.94 -2.48
CA LYS A 47 4.00 26.02 -2.12
C LYS A 47 2.87 26.16 -3.13
N SER A 48 3.10 25.81 -4.40
CA SER A 48 2.05 25.78 -5.44
C SER A 48 0.96 24.72 -5.20
N LYS A 49 1.23 23.71 -4.37
CA LYS A 49 0.30 22.63 -4.00
C LYS A 49 -0.57 22.99 -2.78
N GLN A 50 -0.33 24.17 -2.17
CA GLN A 50 -1.12 24.60 -1.02
C GLN A 50 -2.61 24.70 -1.37
N GLY A 51 -3.46 24.11 -0.50
CA GLY A 51 -4.90 24.06 -0.75
C GLY A 51 -5.37 22.92 -1.64
N THR A 52 -4.47 22.08 -2.17
CA THR A 52 -4.87 20.84 -2.84
C THR A 52 -5.61 19.94 -1.84
N PRO A 53 -6.82 19.41 -2.18
CA PRO A 53 -7.55 18.55 -1.27
C PRO A 53 -6.74 17.33 -0.85
N VAL A 54 -6.86 16.94 0.42
CA VAL A 54 -6.27 15.73 1.01
C VAL A 54 -7.37 14.68 1.20
N MET A 55 -7.01 13.45 1.56
CA MET A 55 -7.93 12.30 1.75
C MET A 55 -8.48 11.72 0.44
N GLY A 56 -7.84 11.96 -0.69
CA GLY A 56 -8.16 11.34 -1.98
C GLY A 56 -8.01 9.82 -1.96
N GLY A 57 -7.29 9.26 -0.99
CA GLY A 57 -7.18 7.83 -0.75
C GLY A 57 -8.52 7.12 -0.62
N LEU A 58 -9.57 7.80 -0.18
CA LEU A 58 -10.93 7.26 -0.13
C LEU A 58 -11.42 6.73 -1.48
N MET A 59 -10.93 7.27 -2.62
CA MET A 59 -11.34 6.82 -3.94
C MET A 59 -10.96 5.36 -4.18
N PHE A 60 -9.69 5.01 -3.99
CA PHE A 60 -9.23 3.64 -4.21
C PHE A 60 -9.59 2.71 -3.05
N ILE A 61 -9.76 3.21 -1.82
CA ILE A 61 -10.26 2.41 -0.70
C ILE A 61 -11.67 1.91 -1.01
N ILE A 62 -12.58 2.83 -1.32
CA ILE A 62 -13.98 2.50 -1.62
C ILE A 62 -14.06 1.62 -2.87
N SER A 63 -13.34 1.98 -3.95
CA SER A 63 -13.38 1.21 -5.19
C SER A 63 -12.89 -0.22 -5.00
N THR A 64 -11.79 -0.43 -4.29
CA THR A 64 -11.23 -1.75 -4.01
C THR A 64 -12.21 -2.60 -3.22
N ILE A 65 -12.74 -2.07 -2.10
CA ILE A 65 -13.65 -2.83 -1.22
C ILE A 65 -14.96 -3.16 -1.92
N VAL A 66 -15.59 -2.17 -2.57
CA VAL A 66 -16.85 -2.39 -3.31
C VAL A 66 -16.65 -3.42 -4.41
N THR A 67 -15.54 -3.33 -5.17
CA THR A 67 -15.25 -4.27 -6.25
C THR A 67 -15.09 -5.70 -5.72
N VAL A 68 -14.31 -5.88 -4.66
CA VAL A 68 -14.12 -7.21 -4.06
C VAL A 68 -15.46 -7.79 -3.61
N ILE A 69 -16.28 -7.01 -2.91
CA ILE A 69 -17.61 -7.45 -2.47
C ILE A 69 -18.49 -7.83 -3.67
N VAL A 70 -18.54 -7.01 -4.71
CA VAL A 70 -19.37 -7.27 -5.90
C VAL A 70 -18.92 -8.54 -6.61
N VAL A 71 -17.61 -8.73 -6.83
CA VAL A 71 -17.09 -9.94 -7.50
C VAL A 71 -17.41 -11.19 -6.70
N LEU A 72 -17.23 -11.14 -5.39
CA LEU A 72 -17.44 -12.29 -4.51
C LEU A 72 -18.92 -12.65 -4.38
N LEU A 73 -19.81 -11.65 -4.28
CA LEU A 73 -21.25 -11.88 -4.27
C LEU A 73 -21.73 -12.44 -5.62
N THR A 74 -21.25 -11.88 -6.73
CA THR A 74 -21.60 -12.36 -8.07
C THR A 74 -21.19 -13.83 -8.25
N ASP A 75 -19.97 -14.19 -7.84
CA ASP A 75 -19.51 -15.57 -7.92
C ASP A 75 -20.35 -16.52 -7.05
N TYR A 76 -20.66 -16.09 -5.81
CA TYR A 76 -21.50 -16.87 -4.91
C TYR A 76 -22.90 -17.14 -5.51
N PHE A 77 -23.58 -16.13 -6.04
CA PHE A 77 -24.90 -16.29 -6.66
C PHE A 77 -24.88 -17.09 -7.96
N MET A 78 -23.73 -17.14 -8.65
CA MET A 78 -23.52 -17.99 -9.83
C MET A 78 -23.13 -19.44 -9.47
N GLY A 79 -23.15 -19.82 -8.19
CA GLY A 79 -22.74 -21.13 -7.71
C GLY A 79 -21.24 -21.39 -7.83
N GLY A 80 -20.43 -20.34 -7.98
CA GLY A 80 -18.99 -20.40 -8.03
C GLY A 80 -18.35 -20.51 -6.64
N ASN A 81 -17.06 -20.80 -6.61
CA ASN A 81 -16.31 -20.98 -5.38
C ASN A 81 -14.90 -20.34 -5.50
N LEU A 82 -14.84 -19.09 -5.94
CA LEU A 82 -13.57 -18.34 -6.08
C LEU A 82 -12.80 -18.18 -4.74
N PHE A 83 -13.46 -18.40 -3.60
CA PHE A 83 -12.84 -18.40 -2.28
C PHE A 83 -12.12 -19.67 -1.91
N ALA A 84 -12.52 -20.81 -2.44
CA ALA A 84 -11.89 -22.08 -2.16
C ALA A 84 -10.75 -22.29 -3.15
N GLY A 85 -9.55 -21.86 -2.79
CA GLY A 85 -8.35 -22.29 -3.49
C GLY A 85 -8.26 -23.83 -3.46
N GLU A 86 -7.77 -24.43 -4.53
CA GLU A 86 -7.69 -25.90 -4.68
C GLU A 86 -6.74 -26.58 -3.66
N THR A 87 -5.86 -25.82 -2.99
CA THR A 87 -4.72 -26.36 -2.24
C THR A 87 -4.66 -26.00 -0.75
N ILE A 88 -5.55 -25.17 -0.22
CA ILE A 88 -5.51 -24.70 1.18
C ILE A 88 -6.85 -24.92 1.85
N VAL A 89 -6.81 -25.17 3.16
CA VAL A 89 -8.01 -25.26 4.00
C VAL A 89 -8.86 -23.99 3.78
N PRO A 90 -10.12 -24.12 3.32
CA PRO A 90 -10.95 -22.97 2.94
C PRO A 90 -11.04 -21.88 4.01
N ASN A 91 -10.99 -22.24 5.30
CA ASN A 91 -11.03 -21.29 6.41
C ASN A 91 -9.76 -20.42 6.49
N GLN A 92 -8.58 -20.96 6.19
CA GLN A 92 -7.33 -20.20 6.22
C GLN A 92 -7.30 -19.12 5.12
N LEU A 93 -7.82 -19.42 3.93
CA LEU A 93 -7.94 -18.42 2.86
C LEU A 93 -8.89 -17.28 3.23
N LYS A 94 -10.04 -17.63 3.83
CA LYS A 94 -10.98 -16.61 4.32
C LYS A 94 -10.35 -15.73 5.37
N VAL A 95 -9.61 -16.30 6.31
CA VAL A 95 -8.90 -15.54 7.35
C VAL A 95 -7.88 -14.61 6.72
N LYS A 96 -7.03 -15.09 5.81
CA LYS A 96 -6.03 -14.26 5.12
C LYS A 96 -6.67 -13.09 4.37
N LEU A 97 -7.77 -13.34 3.65
CA LEU A 97 -8.48 -12.31 2.90
C LEU A 97 -9.14 -11.28 3.84
N VAL A 98 -9.95 -11.76 4.78
CA VAL A 98 -10.74 -10.86 5.66
C VAL A 98 -9.83 -10.12 6.63
N ALA A 99 -8.92 -10.81 7.31
CA ALA A 99 -8.00 -10.16 8.23
C ALA A 99 -7.07 -9.19 7.50
N GLY A 100 -6.64 -9.52 6.26
CA GLY A 100 -5.84 -8.62 5.43
C GLY A 100 -6.58 -7.33 5.05
N ILE A 101 -7.85 -7.43 4.66
CA ILE A 101 -8.69 -6.27 4.39
C ILE A 101 -8.88 -5.43 5.65
N LEU A 102 -9.13 -6.07 6.80
CA LEU A 102 -9.30 -5.38 8.09
C LEU A 102 -7.99 -4.71 8.54
N LEU A 103 -6.83 -5.32 8.30
CA LEU A 103 -5.52 -4.70 8.53
C LEU A 103 -5.42 -3.38 7.74
N ALA A 104 -5.67 -3.43 6.44
CA ALA A 104 -5.57 -2.26 5.57
C ALA A 104 -6.58 -1.17 5.96
N LEU A 105 -7.83 -1.53 6.24
CA LEU A 105 -8.86 -0.60 6.69
C LEU A 105 -8.52 0.00 8.06
N GLY A 106 -7.97 -0.79 8.99
CA GLY A 106 -7.51 -0.31 10.28
C GLY A 106 -6.43 0.77 10.14
N PHE A 107 -5.42 0.52 9.31
CA PHE A 107 -4.40 1.52 9.01
C PHE A 107 -4.98 2.74 8.30
N GLY A 108 -5.88 2.53 7.33
CA GLY A 108 -6.59 3.61 6.66
C GLY A 108 -7.39 4.48 7.64
N LEU A 109 -8.03 3.89 8.67
CA LEU A 109 -8.74 4.62 9.72
C LEU A 109 -7.79 5.44 10.61
N VAL A 110 -6.61 4.93 10.94
CA VAL A 110 -5.59 5.72 11.66
C VAL A 110 -5.15 6.91 10.83
N GLY A 111 -4.88 6.70 9.52
CA GLY A 111 -4.56 7.78 8.61
C GLY A 111 -5.68 8.77 8.44
N PHE A 112 -6.94 8.29 8.35
CA PHE A 112 -8.13 9.14 8.30
C PHE A 112 -8.26 10.02 9.55
N ALA A 113 -8.06 9.46 10.74
CA ALA A 113 -8.10 10.21 11.99
C ALA A 113 -7.00 11.28 12.02
N ASP A 114 -5.80 10.96 11.54
CA ASP A 114 -4.68 11.90 11.45
C ASP A 114 -5.00 13.08 10.51
N ASP A 115 -5.44 12.78 9.27
CA ASP A 115 -5.83 13.78 8.28
C ASP A 115 -7.01 14.63 8.76
N TYR A 116 -8.04 14.00 9.35
CA TYR A 116 -9.21 14.70 9.87
C TYR A 116 -8.85 15.69 10.97
N ILE A 117 -7.98 15.30 11.91
CA ILE A 117 -7.51 16.19 12.99
C ILE A 117 -6.75 17.39 12.43
N LYS A 118 -5.86 17.17 11.44
CA LYS A 118 -5.12 18.24 10.78
C LYS A 118 -6.06 19.28 10.18
N VAL A 119 -7.11 18.83 9.52
CA VAL A 119 -8.07 19.68 8.83
C VAL A 119 -8.99 20.41 9.81
N VAL A 120 -9.64 19.70 10.73
CA VAL A 120 -10.59 20.28 11.68
C VAL A 120 -9.90 21.29 12.60
N LYS A 121 -8.68 21.00 13.05
CA LYS A 121 -7.92 21.90 13.91
C LYS A 121 -7.11 22.95 13.12
N LYS A 122 -7.17 22.92 11.79
CA LYS A 122 -6.44 23.85 10.89
C LYS A 122 -4.96 23.99 11.26
N ARG A 123 -4.31 22.85 11.55
CA ARG A 123 -2.90 22.78 11.93
C ARG A 123 -2.23 21.60 11.25
N ASN A 124 -0.90 21.66 11.09
CA ASN A 124 -0.10 20.59 10.48
C ASN A 124 0.09 19.36 11.39
N LEU A 125 -0.27 19.46 12.67
CA LEU A 125 -0.14 18.37 13.65
C LEU A 125 -1.46 17.59 13.75
N GLY A 126 -1.45 16.36 13.26
CA GLY A 126 -2.52 15.37 13.40
C GLY A 126 -2.48 14.70 14.76
N LEU A 127 -2.46 13.36 14.74
CA LEU A 127 -2.20 12.54 15.92
C LEU A 127 -0.76 12.76 16.42
N THR A 128 -0.56 12.66 17.73
CA THR A 128 0.81 12.62 18.26
C THR A 128 1.51 11.34 17.79
N ILE A 129 2.85 11.36 17.73
CA ILE A 129 3.67 10.19 17.37
C ILE A 129 3.26 8.98 18.21
N THR A 130 3.10 9.17 19.53
CA THR A 130 2.69 8.12 20.45
C THR A 130 1.30 7.57 20.13
N GLN A 131 0.31 8.44 19.89
CA GLN A 131 -1.05 8.01 19.53
C GLN A 131 -1.07 7.21 18.23
N LYS A 132 -0.36 7.69 17.19
CA LYS A 132 -0.25 7.01 15.91
C LYS A 132 0.43 5.66 16.07
N THR A 133 1.55 5.59 16.82
CA THR A 133 2.26 4.34 17.05
C THR A 133 1.44 3.33 17.84
N VAL A 134 0.78 3.74 18.93
CA VAL A 134 -0.06 2.83 19.75
C VAL A 134 -1.21 2.27 18.92
N ALA A 135 -1.89 3.11 18.12
CA ALA A 135 -2.96 2.65 17.24
C ALA A 135 -2.45 1.65 16.19
N GLN A 136 -1.31 1.94 15.55
CA GLN A 136 -0.68 1.02 14.59
C GLN A 136 -0.32 -0.32 15.25
N LEU A 137 0.29 -0.30 16.45
CA LEU A 137 0.65 -1.51 17.19
C LEU A 137 -0.58 -2.35 17.53
N ALA A 138 -1.67 -1.74 17.99
CA ALA A 138 -2.92 -2.44 18.30
C ALA A 138 -3.47 -3.18 17.06
N ILE A 139 -3.47 -2.54 15.89
CA ILE A 139 -3.90 -3.14 14.62
C ILE A 139 -2.98 -4.30 14.23
N ILE A 140 -1.65 -4.12 14.34
CA ILE A 140 -0.66 -5.16 14.03
C ILE A 140 -0.89 -6.39 14.90
N PHE A 141 -1.00 -6.20 16.22
CA PHE A 141 -1.21 -7.32 17.15
C PHE A 141 -2.54 -8.03 16.88
N SER A 142 -3.61 -7.31 16.58
CA SER A 142 -4.90 -7.91 16.22
C SER A 142 -4.81 -8.76 14.96
N TYR A 143 -4.10 -8.28 13.94
CA TYR A 143 -3.86 -9.04 12.71
C TYR A 143 -3.00 -10.28 12.94
N LEU A 144 -1.86 -10.13 13.62
CA LEU A 144 -0.98 -11.24 13.94
C LEU A 144 -1.69 -12.29 14.81
N ALA A 145 -2.51 -11.86 15.77
CA ALA A 145 -3.33 -12.76 16.58
C ALA A 145 -4.30 -13.57 15.72
N SER A 146 -4.98 -12.91 14.76
CA SER A 146 -5.89 -13.60 13.86
C SER A 146 -5.20 -14.68 13.03
N LEU A 147 -3.97 -14.43 12.57
CA LEU A 147 -3.17 -15.42 11.85
C LEU A 147 -2.69 -16.54 12.78
N TYR A 148 -2.18 -16.19 13.95
CA TYR A 148 -1.63 -17.15 14.94
C TYR A 148 -2.68 -18.17 15.38
N PHE A 149 -3.89 -17.72 15.77
CA PHE A 149 -4.95 -18.62 16.21
C PHE A 149 -5.52 -19.51 15.10
N ASN A 150 -5.24 -19.19 13.85
CA ASN A 150 -5.62 -20.02 12.69
C ASN A 150 -4.43 -20.87 12.16
N GLY A 151 -3.32 -20.95 12.90
CA GLY A 151 -2.16 -21.77 12.53
C GLY A 151 -1.37 -21.24 11.33
N LEU A 152 -1.42 -19.94 11.07
CA LEU A 152 -0.78 -19.27 9.93
C LEU A 152 0.53 -18.59 10.35
N THR A 153 1.37 -19.32 11.09
CA THR A 153 2.69 -18.85 11.57
C THR A 153 3.82 -19.20 10.61
N PHE A 154 3.51 -19.88 9.52
CA PHE A 154 4.48 -20.32 8.52
C PHE A 154 4.79 -19.20 7.52
N MET A 155 6.04 -19.16 7.11
CA MET A 155 6.54 -18.32 6.03
C MET A 155 7.24 -19.19 5.00
N LYS A 156 6.98 -18.95 3.71
CA LYS A 156 7.71 -19.58 2.62
C LYS A 156 8.92 -18.73 2.27
N ILE A 157 10.09 -19.33 2.33
CA ILE A 157 11.34 -18.71 1.89
C ILE A 157 11.71 -19.34 0.55
N PRO A 158 11.87 -18.54 -0.53
CA PRO A 158 12.23 -19.06 -1.84
C PRO A 158 13.47 -19.96 -1.76
N PHE A 159 13.43 -21.11 -2.43
CA PHE A 159 14.49 -22.13 -2.47
C PHE A 159 14.78 -22.86 -1.16
N VAL A 160 14.22 -22.44 -0.04
CA VAL A 160 14.41 -23.07 1.29
C VAL A 160 13.18 -23.87 1.69
N GLY A 161 12.00 -23.39 1.36
CA GLY A 161 10.73 -24.02 1.70
C GLY A 161 9.95 -23.30 2.79
N SER A 162 9.06 -24.03 3.46
CA SER A 162 8.18 -23.49 4.51
C SER A 162 8.84 -23.56 5.87
N VAL A 163 8.92 -22.43 6.56
CA VAL A 163 9.53 -22.29 7.88
C VAL A 163 8.47 -21.83 8.87
N ASP A 164 8.29 -22.56 9.95
CA ASP A 164 7.44 -22.14 11.07
C ASP A 164 8.21 -21.20 11.99
N LEU A 165 7.76 -19.95 12.03
CA LEU A 165 8.40 -18.91 12.85
C LEU A 165 8.11 -19.04 14.34
N LYS A 166 7.12 -19.84 14.75
CA LYS A 166 6.73 -20.05 16.16
C LYS A 166 6.57 -18.70 16.90
N TRP A 167 7.25 -18.54 18.05
CA TRP A 167 7.21 -17.29 18.83
C TRP A 167 7.85 -16.09 18.11
N PHE A 168 8.84 -16.33 17.22
CA PHE A 168 9.49 -15.29 16.43
C PHE A 168 8.53 -14.62 15.44
N PHE A 169 7.42 -15.29 15.09
CA PHE A 169 6.34 -14.75 14.26
C PHE A 169 5.87 -13.37 14.71
N TRP A 170 5.74 -13.15 16.02
CA TRP A 170 5.28 -11.87 16.57
C TRP A 170 6.29 -10.75 16.35
N ILE A 171 7.57 -10.98 16.62
CA ILE A 171 8.63 -9.98 16.46
C ILE A 171 8.84 -9.69 14.97
N PHE A 172 8.96 -10.72 14.15
CA PHE A 172 9.12 -10.59 12.72
C PHE A 172 7.93 -9.87 12.09
N GLY A 173 6.70 -10.29 12.42
CA GLY A 173 5.48 -9.67 11.92
C GLY A 173 5.37 -8.20 12.31
N LEU A 174 5.67 -7.86 13.58
CA LEU A 174 5.70 -6.49 14.04
C LEU A 174 6.67 -5.62 13.20
N CYS A 175 7.91 -6.08 13.03
CA CYS A 175 8.92 -5.33 12.28
C CYS A 175 8.54 -5.16 10.81
N VAL A 176 8.07 -6.23 10.16
CA VAL A 176 7.69 -6.18 8.74
C VAL A 176 6.48 -5.28 8.52
N ILE A 177 5.42 -5.44 9.31
CA ILE A 177 4.18 -4.68 9.11
C ILE A 177 4.40 -3.20 9.42
N TYR A 178 4.98 -2.89 10.59
CA TYR A 178 5.25 -1.52 10.99
C TYR A 178 6.20 -0.83 10.01
N GLY A 179 7.29 -1.50 9.62
CA GLY A 179 8.26 -0.99 8.68
C GLY A 179 7.66 -0.74 7.29
N ALA A 180 6.94 -1.71 6.74
CA ALA A 180 6.36 -1.60 5.41
C ALA A 180 5.26 -0.53 5.33
N VAL A 181 4.37 -0.44 6.31
CA VAL A 181 3.30 0.58 6.32
C VAL A 181 3.88 1.98 6.35
N ASN A 182 4.90 2.23 7.19
CA ASN A 182 5.53 3.53 7.24
C ASN A 182 6.39 3.81 6.00
N ALA A 183 7.02 2.80 5.39
CA ALA A 183 7.76 2.94 4.13
C ALA A 183 6.85 3.38 2.97
N VAL A 184 5.65 2.80 2.86
CA VAL A 184 4.64 3.22 1.88
C VAL A 184 4.17 4.65 2.17
N ASN A 185 3.95 5.00 3.44
CA ASN A 185 3.57 6.35 3.84
C ASN A 185 4.65 7.39 3.47
N PHE A 186 5.94 7.09 3.66
CA PHE A 186 7.06 7.97 3.24
C PHE A 186 7.15 8.12 1.71
N THR A 187 6.65 7.16 0.95
CA THR A 187 6.65 7.22 -0.51
C THR A 187 5.59 8.18 -1.08
N ASP A 188 4.61 8.62 -0.26
CA ASP A 188 3.58 9.59 -0.66
C ASP A 188 4.06 11.05 -0.54
N GLY A 189 5.24 11.37 -1.07
CA GLY A 189 5.83 12.72 -0.99
C GLY A 189 5.66 13.58 -2.23
N ILE A 190 5.43 12.99 -3.41
CA ILE A 190 5.23 13.70 -4.68
C ILE A 190 4.07 13.13 -5.48
N ASP A 191 3.52 13.97 -6.39
CA ASP A 191 2.34 13.67 -7.18
C ASP A 191 2.47 12.35 -7.96
N GLY A 192 1.59 11.39 -7.67
CA GLY A 192 1.49 10.14 -8.40
C GLY A 192 2.49 9.04 -8.00
N LEU A 193 3.50 9.31 -7.17
CA LEU A 193 4.57 8.33 -6.88
C LEU A 193 4.01 7.09 -6.17
N CYS A 194 3.42 7.28 -5.00
CA CYS A 194 2.93 6.16 -4.19
C CYS A 194 1.90 5.31 -4.92
N ALA A 195 0.92 5.93 -5.58
CA ALA A 195 -0.11 5.21 -6.33
C ALA A 195 0.44 4.47 -7.56
N SER A 196 1.42 5.04 -8.28
CA SER A 196 2.08 4.39 -9.42
C SER A 196 2.88 3.15 -8.98
N VAL A 197 3.69 3.29 -7.93
CA VAL A 197 4.48 2.18 -7.37
C VAL A 197 3.54 1.09 -6.87
N THR A 198 2.48 1.46 -6.13
CA THR A 198 1.52 0.49 -5.58
C THR A 198 0.74 -0.23 -6.67
N SER A 199 0.37 0.42 -7.78
CA SER A 199 -0.31 -0.28 -8.87
C SER A 199 0.56 -1.37 -9.50
N VAL A 200 1.86 -1.11 -9.69
CA VAL A 200 2.83 -2.12 -10.16
C VAL A 200 2.98 -3.26 -9.15
N THR A 201 3.12 -2.94 -7.88
CA THR A 201 3.22 -3.91 -6.77
C THR A 201 1.96 -4.79 -6.69
N ALA A 202 0.77 -4.20 -6.81
CA ALA A 202 -0.50 -4.92 -6.78
C ALA A 202 -0.64 -5.89 -7.97
N ILE A 203 -0.21 -5.49 -9.17
CA ILE A 203 -0.17 -6.39 -10.34
C ILE A 203 0.77 -7.58 -10.08
N ALA A 204 1.93 -7.34 -9.49
CA ALA A 204 2.87 -8.42 -9.14
C ALA A 204 2.25 -9.39 -8.12
N PHE A 205 1.58 -8.89 -7.09
CA PHE A 205 0.85 -9.75 -6.14
C PHE A 205 -0.31 -10.50 -6.77
N CYS A 206 -1.03 -9.89 -7.71
CA CYS A 206 -2.07 -10.57 -8.48
C CYS A 206 -1.50 -11.79 -9.21
N ILE A 207 -0.38 -11.62 -9.92
CA ILE A 207 0.31 -12.70 -10.65
C ILE A 207 0.84 -13.77 -9.67
N ALA A 208 1.49 -13.37 -8.57
CA ALA A 208 2.02 -14.30 -7.58
C ALA A 208 0.90 -15.14 -6.92
N ALA A 209 -0.24 -14.51 -6.59
CA ALA A 209 -1.39 -15.20 -6.04
C ALA A 209 -2.03 -16.19 -7.03
N LEU A 210 -2.02 -15.86 -8.34
CA LEU A 210 -2.44 -16.79 -9.40
C LEU A 210 -1.52 -18.01 -9.49
N MET A 211 -0.21 -17.83 -9.37
CA MET A 211 0.77 -18.93 -9.41
C MET A 211 0.49 -19.98 -8.33
N VAL A 212 -0.01 -19.55 -7.17
CA VAL A 212 -0.37 -20.46 -6.04
C VAL A 212 -1.87 -20.70 -5.93
N LYS A 213 -2.64 -20.36 -6.97
CA LYS A 213 -4.09 -20.57 -7.08
C LYS A 213 -4.94 -19.91 -5.98
N PHE A 214 -4.50 -18.78 -5.46
CA PHE A 214 -5.24 -17.98 -4.45
C PHE A 214 -6.13 -16.95 -5.14
N THR A 215 -7.20 -17.42 -5.74
CA THR A 215 -8.12 -16.62 -6.57
C THR A 215 -8.68 -15.39 -5.86
N GLY A 216 -9.14 -15.53 -4.62
CA GLY A 216 -9.67 -14.39 -3.85
C GLY A 216 -8.64 -13.28 -3.61
N ILE A 217 -7.39 -13.67 -3.36
CA ILE A 217 -6.27 -12.72 -3.18
C ILE A 217 -5.87 -12.08 -4.51
N SER A 218 -5.90 -12.86 -5.61
CA SER A 218 -5.66 -12.31 -6.96
C SER A 218 -6.69 -11.25 -7.32
N ILE A 219 -7.97 -11.48 -6.99
CA ILE A 219 -9.07 -10.52 -7.21
C ILE A 219 -8.87 -9.25 -6.36
N LEU A 220 -8.49 -9.40 -5.09
CA LEU A 220 -8.19 -8.27 -4.21
C LEU A 220 -7.04 -7.42 -4.77
N ALA A 221 -5.96 -8.07 -5.20
CA ALA A 221 -4.80 -7.39 -5.78
C ALA A 221 -5.15 -6.70 -7.12
N ALA A 222 -5.96 -7.34 -7.98
CA ALA A 222 -6.43 -6.77 -9.23
C ALA A 222 -7.33 -5.54 -9.01
N ALA A 223 -8.25 -5.62 -8.02
CA ALA A 223 -9.09 -4.50 -7.63
C ALA A 223 -8.25 -3.33 -7.08
N LEU A 224 -7.24 -3.61 -6.25
CA LEU A 224 -6.31 -2.59 -5.75
C LEU A 224 -5.56 -1.90 -6.89
N ALA A 225 -5.02 -2.69 -7.84
CA ALA A 225 -4.33 -2.13 -9.00
C ALA A 225 -5.25 -1.22 -9.82
N GLY A 226 -6.47 -1.67 -10.11
CA GLY A 226 -7.48 -0.87 -10.80
C GLY A 226 -7.83 0.42 -10.07
N GLY A 227 -8.06 0.33 -8.75
CA GLY A 227 -8.35 1.49 -7.90
C GLY A 227 -7.23 2.52 -7.89
N CYS A 228 -5.96 2.08 -7.76
CA CYS A 228 -4.79 2.96 -7.83
C CYS A 228 -4.66 3.63 -9.21
N LEU A 229 -4.86 2.89 -10.30
CA LEU A 229 -4.83 3.43 -11.67
C LEU A 229 -5.93 4.46 -11.91
N GLY A 230 -7.16 4.20 -11.43
CA GLY A 230 -8.27 5.16 -11.53
C GLY A 230 -8.03 6.43 -10.71
N TYR A 231 -7.44 6.29 -9.53
CA TYR A 231 -7.02 7.42 -8.70
C TYR A 231 -5.90 8.24 -9.35
N LEU A 232 -4.94 7.61 -10.04
CA LEU A 232 -3.83 8.28 -10.72
C LEU A 232 -4.30 9.31 -11.75
N ILE A 233 -5.47 9.17 -12.37
CA ILE A 233 -6.03 10.18 -13.29
C ILE A 233 -6.17 11.55 -12.60
N TRP A 234 -6.36 11.55 -11.29
CA TRP A 234 -6.54 12.75 -10.46
C TRP A 234 -5.29 13.15 -9.69
N ASN A 235 -4.42 12.20 -9.38
CA ASN A 235 -3.23 12.41 -8.55
C ASN A 235 -1.93 12.57 -9.36
N TYR A 236 -1.92 12.22 -10.66
CA TYR A 236 -0.73 12.45 -11.49
C TYR A 236 -0.47 13.93 -11.68
N TYR A 237 0.83 14.29 -11.75
CA TYR A 237 1.28 15.69 -11.83
C TYR A 237 0.69 16.47 -13.02
N PRO A 238 0.11 17.66 -12.80
CA PRO A 238 -0.16 18.33 -11.52
C PRO A 238 -1.39 17.73 -10.82
N SER A 239 -1.25 17.36 -9.56
CA SER A 239 -2.31 16.65 -8.85
C SER A 239 -3.50 17.54 -8.53
N LYS A 240 -4.70 16.95 -8.62
CA LYS A 240 -5.97 17.60 -8.24
C LYS A 240 -6.41 17.22 -6.83
N VAL A 241 -5.81 16.17 -6.27
CA VAL A 241 -6.09 15.63 -4.93
C VAL A 241 -4.90 14.80 -4.45
N MET A 242 -4.52 14.94 -3.17
CA MET A 242 -3.52 14.13 -2.48
C MET A 242 -4.19 12.97 -1.77
N MET A 243 -3.51 11.80 -1.68
CA MET A 243 -4.12 10.64 -1.00
C MET A 243 -4.20 10.82 0.51
N GLY A 244 -3.24 11.52 1.10
CA GLY A 244 -3.11 11.74 2.54
C GLY A 244 -2.68 10.46 3.28
N ASP A 245 -2.54 10.60 4.59
CA ASP A 245 -2.23 9.46 5.48
C ASP A 245 -3.34 8.41 5.41
N THR A 246 -4.59 8.83 5.16
CA THR A 246 -5.74 7.95 4.89
C THR A 246 -5.41 6.93 3.80
N GLY A 247 -4.88 7.39 2.67
CA GLY A 247 -4.59 6.54 1.53
C GLY A 247 -3.30 5.77 1.69
N SER A 248 -2.20 6.43 2.03
CA SER A 248 -0.88 5.81 2.06
C SER A 248 -0.75 4.73 3.14
N MET A 249 -1.36 4.92 4.32
CA MET A 249 -1.39 3.89 5.35
C MET A 249 -2.28 2.70 4.97
N PHE A 250 -3.43 2.93 4.31
CA PHE A 250 -4.25 1.85 3.76
C PHE A 250 -3.45 1.03 2.73
N LEU A 251 -2.77 1.70 1.79
CA LEU A 251 -1.94 1.01 0.80
C LEU A 251 -0.84 0.18 1.45
N GLY A 252 -0.17 0.73 2.46
CA GLY A 252 0.84 0.00 3.23
C GLY A 252 0.28 -1.26 3.88
N GLY A 253 -0.86 -1.15 4.56
CA GLY A 253 -1.56 -2.30 5.15
C GLY A 253 -1.98 -3.33 4.11
N MET A 254 -2.45 -2.88 2.94
CA MET A 254 -2.88 -3.78 1.86
C MET A 254 -1.71 -4.52 1.21
N VAL A 255 -0.60 -3.83 0.93
CA VAL A 255 0.61 -4.46 0.35
C VAL A 255 1.16 -5.53 1.29
N VAL A 256 1.17 -5.26 2.60
CA VAL A 256 1.55 -6.25 3.62
C VAL A 256 0.56 -7.42 3.66
N ALA A 257 -0.75 -7.13 3.66
CA ALA A 257 -1.78 -8.17 3.66
C ALA A 257 -1.63 -9.14 2.48
N LEU A 258 -1.36 -8.61 1.29
CA LEU A 258 -1.12 -9.41 0.09
C LEU A 258 0.13 -10.30 0.21
N ALA A 259 1.20 -9.80 0.83
CA ALA A 259 2.44 -10.55 1.03
C ALA A 259 2.26 -11.71 2.03
N TYR A 260 1.56 -11.47 3.14
CA TYR A 260 1.19 -12.51 4.10
C TYR A 260 0.20 -13.52 3.51
N ALA A 261 -0.71 -13.05 2.66
CA ALA A 261 -1.68 -13.94 2.01
C ALA A 261 -1.02 -15.00 1.13
N ILE A 262 0.07 -14.67 0.44
CA ILE A 262 0.84 -15.62 -0.38
C ILE A 262 1.94 -16.35 0.42
N ASP A 263 1.94 -16.25 1.74
CA ASP A 263 2.93 -16.85 2.68
C ASP A 263 4.38 -16.40 2.46
N CYS A 264 4.63 -15.29 1.80
CA CYS A 264 5.97 -14.83 1.49
C CYS A 264 6.17 -13.34 1.80
N PRO A 265 6.11 -12.91 3.10
CA PRO A 265 6.29 -11.52 3.46
C PRO A 265 7.66 -10.93 3.06
N LEU A 266 8.71 -11.74 2.93
CA LEU A 266 10.02 -11.30 2.47
C LEU A 266 10.03 -10.80 1.02
N ILE A 267 9.06 -11.20 0.20
CA ILE A 267 8.97 -10.76 -1.20
C ILE A 267 8.70 -9.25 -1.30
N LEU A 268 8.22 -8.62 -0.22
CA LEU A 268 8.03 -7.17 -0.14
C LEU A 268 9.31 -6.38 -0.45
N VAL A 269 10.47 -6.94 -0.13
CA VAL A 269 11.76 -6.30 -0.44
C VAL A 269 11.92 -6.09 -1.95
N LEU A 270 11.40 -7.00 -2.76
CA LEU A 270 11.47 -6.92 -4.24
C LEU A 270 10.22 -6.28 -4.84
N PHE A 271 9.02 -6.69 -4.41
CA PHE A 271 7.77 -6.14 -4.94
C PHE A 271 7.53 -4.69 -4.53
N GLY A 272 8.17 -4.23 -3.46
CA GLY A 272 8.14 -2.87 -2.96
C GLY A 272 9.54 -2.27 -2.82
N ILE A 273 10.45 -2.56 -3.76
CA ILE A 273 11.84 -2.11 -3.66
C ILE A 273 11.96 -0.58 -3.51
N ILE A 274 11.05 0.17 -4.12
CA ILE A 274 11.01 1.63 -3.97
C ILE A 274 10.63 2.01 -2.54
N TYR A 275 9.66 1.36 -1.91
CA TYR A 275 9.33 1.64 -0.51
C TYR A 275 10.53 1.40 0.42
N VAL A 276 11.28 0.31 0.14
CA VAL A 276 12.49 0.00 0.89
C VAL A 276 13.56 1.08 0.70
N ILE A 277 13.79 1.52 -0.54
CA ILE A 277 14.77 2.56 -0.86
C ILE A 277 14.40 3.89 -0.20
N GLU A 278 13.11 4.28 -0.25
CA GLU A 278 12.61 5.51 0.40
C GLU A 278 12.85 5.46 1.91
N ALA A 279 12.38 4.41 2.59
CA ALA A 279 12.55 4.28 4.02
C ALA A 279 14.02 4.16 4.45
N MET A 280 14.83 3.39 3.71
CA MET A 280 16.25 3.26 4.01
C MET A 280 17.01 4.56 3.81
N SER A 281 16.62 5.39 2.86
CA SER A 281 17.22 6.72 2.66
C SER A 281 17.02 7.63 3.88
N ASP A 282 15.84 7.57 4.53
CA ASP A 282 15.58 8.29 5.77
C ASP A 282 16.42 7.76 6.94
N VAL A 283 16.42 6.42 7.12
CA VAL A 283 17.20 5.78 8.19
C VAL A 283 18.69 6.13 8.07
N LEU A 284 19.25 5.99 6.86
CA LEU A 284 20.65 6.31 6.59
C LEU A 284 20.95 7.79 6.80
N GLN A 285 20.09 8.68 6.30
CA GLN A 285 20.23 10.12 6.47
C GLN A 285 20.24 10.53 7.95
N ILE A 286 19.26 10.04 8.72
CA ILE A 286 19.13 10.34 10.15
C ILE A 286 20.32 9.77 10.93
N GLY A 287 20.70 8.52 10.66
CA GLY A 287 21.84 7.87 11.31
C GLY A 287 23.15 8.64 11.06
N TYR A 288 23.44 8.95 9.80
CA TYR A 288 24.64 9.67 9.41
C TYR A 288 24.68 11.11 9.95
N PHE A 289 23.53 11.82 9.89
CA PHE A 289 23.41 13.17 10.43
C PHE A 289 23.73 13.23 11.92
N LYS A 290 23.21 12.26 12.70
CA LYS A 290 23.51 12.16 14.14
C LYS A 290 24.98 11.78 14.39
N ALA A 291 25.52 10.80 13.67
CA ALA A 291 26.89 10.33 13.84
C ALA A 291 27.96 11.39 13.45
N THR A 292 27.63 12.25 12.49
CA THR A 292 28.56 13.26 11.95
C THR A 292 28.29 14.70 12.43
N HIS A 293 27.40 14.85 13.42
CA HIS A 293 27.03 16.16 13.99
C HIS A 293 26.56 17.17 12.92
N GLY A 294 25.70 16.74 11.99
CA GLY A 294 25.01 17.63 11.05
C GLY A 294 25.36 17.49 9.58
N LYS A 295 26.26 16.57 9.18
CA LYS A 295 26.52 16.30 7.75
C LYS A 295 25.40 15.46 7.16
N ARG A 296 25.12 15.67 5.87
CA ARG A 296 24.07 14.96 5.12
C ARG A 296 24.67 14.08 4.03
N ILE A 297 24.13 12.86 3.83
CA ILE A 297 24.46 12.01 2.69
C ILE A 297 23.66 12.49 1.47
N PHE A 298 22.35 12.63 1.64
CA PHE A 298 21.45 13.10 0.60
C PHE A 298 21.16 14.60 0.82
N LYS A 299 20.87 15.34 -0.25
CA LYS A 299 20.44 16.75 -0.14
C LYS A 299 19.18 16.88 0.74
N MET A 300 18.27 15.91 0.60
CA MET A 300 17.06 15.76 1.40
C MET A 300 16.66 14.27 1.41
N ALA A 301 15.99 13.81 2.45
CA ALA A 301 15.36 12.49 2.55
C ALA A 301 13.86 12.70 2.82
N PRO A 302 12.97 11.80 2.36
CA PRO A 302 13.24 10.60 1.55
C PRO A 302 13.90 10.87 0.20
N ILE A 303 14.38 9.80 -0.50
CA ILE A 303 15.29 9.96 -1.65
C ILE A 303 14.63 10.64 -2.87
N HIS A 304 13.31 10.56 -3.03
CA HIS A 304 12.62 11.31 -4.09
C HIS A 304 12.89 12.82 -3.99
N HIS A 305 12.92 13.39 -2.79
CA HIS A 305 13.28 14.80 -2.58
C HIS A 305 14.73 15.10 -2.92
N HIS A 306 15.64 14.14 -2.73
CA HIS A 306 17.02 14.31 -3.20
C HIS A 306 17.08 14.54 -4.71
N PHE A 307 16.32 13.75 -5.48
CA PHE A 307 16.27 13.91 -6.95
C PHE A 307 15.57 15.20 -7.37
N GLU A 308 14.52 15.65 -6.67
CA GLU A 308 13.93 16.98 -6.88
C GLU A 308 14.99 18.08 -6.66
N MET A 309 15.76 18.01 -5.57
CA MET A 309 16.86 18.93 -5.28
C MET A 309 18.04 18.85 -6.26
N CYS A 310 18.11 17.76 -7.05
CA CYS A 310 19.02 17.60 -8.19
C CYS A 310 18.42 18.11 -9.51
N GLY A 311 17.22 18.73 -9.49
CA GLY A 311 16.58 19.33 -10.66
C GLY A 311 15.74 18.36 -11.50
N TRP A 312 15.43 17.17 -10.99
CA TRP A 312 14.53 16.27 -11.70
C TRP A 312 13.08 16.71 -11.53
N LYS A 313 12.31 16.65 -12.62
CA LYS A 313 10.87 16.91 -12.59
C LYS A 313 10.14 15.73 -11.93
N GLU A 314 9.06 15.97 -11.18
CA GLU A 314 8.25 14.94 -10.51
C GLU A 314 7.88 13.81 -11.47
N ARG A 315 7.38 14.11 -12.67
CA ARG A 315 7.04 13.09 -13.68
C ARG A 315 8.21 12.15 -14.01
N LYS A 316 9.44 12.68 -14.08
CA LYS A 316 10.64 11.86 -14.34
C LYS A 316 10.94 10.93 -13.18
N ILE A 317 10.83 11.43 -11.95
CA ILE A 317 11.05 10.64 -10.73
C ILE A 317 10.02 9.51 -10.67
N VAL A 318 8.73 9.83 -10.81
CA VAL A 318 7.65 8.85 -10.80
C VAL A 318 7.85 7.76 -11.86
N THR A 319 8.21 8.16 -13.09
CA THR A 319 8.44 7.18 -14.18
C THR A 319 9.61 6.26 -13.87
N ILE A 320 10.76 6.81 -13.46
CA ILE A 320 11.97 6.01 -13.19
C ILE A 320 11.74 5.10 -11.98
N PHE A 321 11.13 5.60 -10.90
CA PHE A 321 10.87 4.81 -9.72
C PHE A 321 9.86 3.69 -10.00
N SER A 322 8.81 3.96 -10.79
CA SER A 322 7.88 2.91 -11.22
C SER A 322 8.56 1.84 -12.09
N LEU A 323 9.48 2.22 -12.98
CA LEU A 323 10.26 1.27 -13.78
C LEU A 323 11.21 0.43 -12.92
N VAL A 324 11.88 1.04 -11.93
CA VAL A 324 12.73 0.32 -10.97
C VAL A 324 11.88 -0.65 -10.15
N ASN A 325 10.70 -0.22 -9.69
CA ASN A 325 9.79 -1.10 -8.96
C ASN A 325 9.29 -2.26 -9.84
N MET A 326 8.99 -1.99 -11.11
CA MET A 326 8.57 -3.02 -12.07
C MET A 326 9.68 -4.05 -12.31
N LEU A 327 10.93 -3.61 -12.39
CA LEU A 327 12.08 -4.52 -12.47
C LEU A 327 12.21 -5.38 -11.21
N GLY A 328 12.10 -4.76 -10.02
CA GLY A 328 12.06 -5.48 -8.74
C GLY A 328 10.94 -6.52 -8.69
N CYS A 329 9.74 -6.15 -9.14
CA CYS A 329 8.59 -7.05 -9.25
C CYS A 329 8.87 -8.22 -10.22
N ALA A 330 9.46 -7.96 -11.38
CA ALA A 330 9.78 -9.00 -12.36
C ALA A 330 10.79 -10.00 -11.79
N ILE A 331 11.86 -9.51 -11.14
CA ILE A 331 12.86 -10.36 -10.47
C ILE A 331 12.18 -11.16 -9.33
N GLY A 332 11.36 -10.48 -8.51
CA GLY A 332 10.64 -11.13 -7.41
C GLY A 332 9.67 -12.20 -7.89
N LEU A 333 8.95 -11.97 -9.00
CA LEU A 333 8.07 -12.98 -9.60
C LEU A 333 8.85 -14.19 -10.10
N ALA A 334 10.01 -13.99 -10.72
CA ALA A 334 10.88 -15.09 -11.13
C ALA A 334 11.36 -15.91 -9.91
N ILE A 335 11.85 -15.24 -8.86
CA ILE A 335 12.27 -15.89 -7.61
C ILE A 335 11.10 -16.63 -6.96
N TYR A 336 9.91 -16.03 -6.92
CA TYR A 336 8.72 -16.66 -6.36
C TYR A 336 8.30 -17.89 -7.15
N TYR A 337 8.30 -17.81 -8.48
CA TYR A 337 7.95 -18.92 -9.35
C TYR A 337 8.90 -20.11 -9.17
N PHE A 338 10.20 -19.90 -9.31
CA PHE A 338 11.20 -20.98 -9.23
C PHE A 338 11.43 -21.48 -7.80
N GLY A 339 11.26 -20.63 -6.79
CA GLY A 339 11.54 -20.95 -5.40
C GLY A 339 10.35 -21.44 -4.57
N ILE A 340 9.10 -21.18 -5.01
CA ILE A 340 7.90 -21.47 -4.20
C ILE A 340 6.79 -22.13 -5.01
N ALA A 341 6.49 -21.62 -6.21
CA ALA A 341 5.30 -22.04 -6.97
C ALA A 341 5.55 -23.26 -7.86
N LYS A 342 6.80 -23.51 -8.28
CA LYS A 342 7.21 -24.67 -9.06
C LYS A 342 7.47 -25.87 -8.17
#